data_c9c1eace3345a81aaecd3b39aee2c9bb
#
_entry.id   c9c1eace3345a81aaecd3b39aee2c9bb
#
_cell.length_a   1.000
_cell.length_b   1.000
_cell.length_c   1.000
_cell.angle_alpha   90.00
_cell.angle_beta   90.00
_cell.angle_gamma   90.00
#
_symmetry.space_group_name_H-M   'P 1'
#
loop_
_entity.id
_entity.type
_entity.pdbx_description
1 polymer ?
#
loop_
_entity_poly.entity_id
_entity_poly.type
_entity_poly.pdbx_seq_one_letter_code
_entity_poly.pdbx_strand_id
1 'polypeptide(L)'
;MTASRALLALAAGPLLLAGCHEVGSLDGTQVEPITVDGRRFEVRLRRTDTAPNQWRLEVNRATAVINPDLERESDRAREVARRVMDRTCRGRPYSQSVDGMRGINYYTVFTCQ
;
A
#
# COMPACT_ATOMS: atom_id res chain seq x y z
N MET A 1 -3.24 17.02 -64.05
CA MET A 1 -3.41 16.64 -63.66
C MET A 1 -3.28 16.22 -62.56
N THR A 2 -3.26 16.13 -61.85
CA THR A 2 -3.01 15.68 -60.82
C THR A 2 -3.50 15.91 -59.66
N ALA A 3 -3.97 15.63 -59.16
CA ALA A 3 -4.49 15.78 -58.04
C ALA A 3 -3.96 15.38 -56.95
N SER A 4 -3.84 15.84 -56.20
CA SER A 4 -3.22 15.42 -55.15
C SER A 4 -3.96 15.28 -54.01
N ARG A 5 -3.87 14.66 -53.43
CA ARG A 5 -4.51 14.31 -52.39
C ARG A 5 -4.06 14.45 -51.21
N ALA A 6 -4.20 14.85 -50.51
CA ALA A 6 -3.86 15.13 -49.34
C ALA A 6 -4.34 14.35 -48.39
N LEU A 7 -3.79 13.88 -47.83
CA LEU A 7 -4.19 13.09 -46.94
C LEU A 7 -4.18 13.42 -45.67
N LEU A 8 -4.63 13.47 -45.04
CA LEU A 8 -4.71 13.69 -43.81
C LEU A 8 -4.63 12.83 -42.88
N ALA A 9 -4.03 12.70 -42.26
CA ALA A 9 -3.80 11.87 -41.37
C ALA A 9 -4.24 12.28 -40.15
N LEU A 10 -4.72 12.02 -39.68
CA LEU A 10 -5.15 12.27 -38.53
C LEU A 10 -4.76 11.63 -37.52
N ALA A 11 -4.26 11.75 -36.82
CA ALA A 11 -3.73 11.24 -35.81
C ALA A 11 -4.43 11.38 -34.67
N ALA A 12 -4.86 10.68 -34.32
CA ALA A 12 -5.58 10.71 -33.29
C ALA A 12 -4.90 10.57 -32.15
N GLY A 13 -4.81 11.13 -31.43
CA GLY A 13 -4.12 10.99 -30.31
C GLY A 13 -4.64 10.37 -29.23
N PRO A 14 -4.23 9.89 -28.56
CA PRO A 14 -4.63 9.13 -27.56
C PRO A 14 -4.72 9.59 -26.35
N LEU A 15 -4.97 9.61 -25.85
CA LEU A 15 -5.14 9.95 -24.74
C LEU A 15 -4.81 9.38 -23.73
N LEU A 16 -4.51 9.35 -23.13
CA LEU A 16 -4.13 8.92 -22.08
C LEU A 16 -4.61 8.99 -20.96
N LEU A 17 -5.00 8.85 -20.57
CA LEU A 17 -5.43 8.80 -19.39
C LEU A 17 -4.81 8.42 -18.47
N ALA A 18 -4.31 8.17 -18.33
CA ALA A 18 -3.62 7.83 -17.53
C ALA A 18 -3.73 8.24 -16.29
N GLY A 19 -3.29 8.12 -15.66
CA GLY A 19 -3.23 8.43 -14.51
C GLY A 19 -3.90 8.63 -13.55
N CYS A 20 -4.39 8.39 -13.29
CA CYS A 20 -5.13 8.63 -12.40
C CYS A 20 -4.92 7.92 -11.39
N HIS A 21 -4.62 7.58 -10.86
CA HIS A 21 -4.59 6.77 -9.96
C HIS A 21 -3.96 6.96 -8.86
N GLU A 22 -3.20 7.22 -8.64
CA GLU A 22 -2.56 7.26 -7.61
C GLU A 22 -3.00 7.85 -6.57
N VAL A 23 -3.72 7.70 -6.10
CA VAL A 23 -4.22 8.06 -5.08
C VAL A 23 -3.47 8.01 -3.92
N GLY A 24 -3.39 8.80 -3.14
CA GLY A 24 -2.76 8.68 -1.91
C GLY A 24 -1.36 8.68 -1.86
N SER A 25 -0.72 8.85 -2.87
CA SER A 25 0.61 8.75 -2.72
C SER A 25 1.29 10.01 -2.95
N LEU A 26 0.85 11.07 -2.47
CA LEU A 26 1.51 12.32 -2.67
C LEU A 26 2.91 12.30 -2.08
N ASP A 27 3.11 11.48 -1.08
CA ASP A 27 4.42 11.43 -0.43
C ASP A 27 5.08 10.08 -0.63
N GLY A 28 4.64 9.34 -1.59
CA GLY A 28 5.21 8.03 -1.84
C GLY A 28 4.60 6.92 -1.00
N THR A 29 3.58 7.22 -0.25
CA THR A 29 2.91 6.21 0.56
C THR A 29 1.88 5.46 -0.28
N GLN A 30 1.87 4.16 -0.16
CA GLN A 30 0.87 3.32 -0.81
C GLN A 30 -0.20 2.98 0.22
N VAL A 31 -1.45 3.12 -0.15
CA VAL A 31 -2.57 2.83 0.74
C VAL A 31 -3.40 1.72 0.10
N GLU A 32 -3.70 0.72 0.89
CA GLU A 32 -4.40 -0.45 0.37
C GLU A 32 -5.38 -1.00 1.42
N PRO A 33 -6.60 -1.37 1.03
CA PRO A 33 -7.53 -2.02 1.95
C PRO A 33 -7.26 -3.52 1.99
N ILE A 34 -7.30 -4.10 3.17
CA ILE A 34 -7.15 -5.53 3.36
C ILE A 34 -8.18 -5.99 4.37
N THR A 35 -8.84 -7.10 4.11
CA THR A 35 -9.85 -7.63 5.01
C THR A 35 -9.35 -8.92 5.64
N VAL A 36 -9.50 -9.02 6.95
CA VAL A 36 -9.18 -10.23 7.69
C VAL A 36 -10.32 -10.50 8.66
N ASP A 37 -10.84 -11.69 8.65
CA ASP A 37 -11.96 -12.09 9.51
C ASP A 37 -13.14 -11.14 9.37
N GLY A 38 -13.43 -10.71 8.17
CA GLY A 38 -14.51 -9.79 7.92
C GLY A 38 -14.26 -8.38 8.37
N ARG A 39 -13.10 -8.08 8.89
CA ARG A 39 -12.75 -6.74 9.34
C ARG A 39 -11.84 -6.09 8.32
N ARG A 40 -12.10 -4.82 8.09
CA ARG A 40 -11.39 -4.11 7.08
C ARG A 40 -10.30 -3.26 7.68
N PHE A 41 -9.14 -3.32 7.09
CA PHE A 41 -7.98 -2.54 7.51
C PHE A 41 -7.49 -1.67 6.36
N GLU A 42 -6.89 -0.56 6.69
CA GLU A 42 -6.26 0.29 5.74
C GLU A 42 -4.77 0.21 6.01
N VAL A 43 -4.03 -0.24 5.04
CA VAL A 43 -2.61 -0.46 5.17
C VAL A 43 -1.86 0.65 4.45
N ARG A 44 -0.88 1.24 5.12
CA ARG A 44 -0.03 2.25 4.53
C ARG A 44 1.39 1.77 4.55
N LEU A 45 2.01 1.73 3.40
CA LEU A 45 3.36 1.22 3.23
C LEU A 45 4.22 2.29 2.57
N ARG A 46 5.39 2.55 3.14
CA ARG A 46 6.25 3.59 2.62
C ARG A 46 7.70 3.20 2.81
N ARG A 47 8.53 3.43 1.80
CA ARG A 47 9.95 3.22 1.96
C ARG A 47 10.51 4.27 2.89
N THR A 48 11.51 3.90 3.66
CA THR A 48 12.23 4.87 4.48
C THR A 48 13.44 5.36 3.69
N ASP A 49 14.00 6.47 4.15
CA ASP A 49 15.22 6.96 3.54
C ASP A 49 16.44 6.53 4.33
N THR A 50 16.23 5.78 5.40
CA THR A 50 17.31 5.45 6.31
C THR A 50 18.19 4.32 5.79
N ALA A 51 17.61 3.38 5.14
CA ALA A 51 18.35 2.21 4.67
C ALA A 51 17.66 1.62 3.45
N PRO A 52 18.38 0.94 2.57
CA PRO A 52 17.77 0.29 1.44
C PRO A 52 16.92 -0.87 1.92
N ASN A 53 15.89 -1.18 1.20
CA ASN A 53 14.98 -2.29 1.50
C ASN A 53 14.29 -2.16 2.85
N GLN A 54 14.21 -0.96 3.38
CA GLN A 54 13.53 -0.71 4.64
C GLN A 54 12.23 0.01 4.40
N TRP A 55 11.21 -0.41 5.13
CA TRP A 55 9.85 0.06 4.94
C TRP A 55 9.19 0.39 6.26
N ARG A 56 8.29 1.35 6.21
CA ARG A 56 7.43 1.69 7.33
C ARG A 56 6.04 1.20 6.99
N LEU A 57 5.41 0.52 7.90
CA LEU A 57 4.12 -0.09 7.69
C LEU A 57 3.17 0.31 8.80
N GLU A 58 1.99 0.78 8.43
CA GLU A 58 0.93 1.07 9.37
C GLU A 58 -0.30 0.28 8.99
N VAL A 59 -0.92 -0.36 9.94
CA VAL A 59 -2.14 -1.13 9.73
C VAL A 59 -3.20 -0.53 10.64
N ASN A 60 -4.17 0.12 10.04
CA ASN A 60 -5.21 0.82 10.77
C ASN A 60 -6.56 0.18 10.51
N ARG A 61 -7.43 0.14 11.53
CA ARG A 61 -8.79 -0.30 11.31
C ARG A 61 -9.49 0.74 10.44
N ALA A 62 -10.22 0.28 9.45
CA ALA A 62 -10.89 1.19 8.53
C ALA A 62 -12.14 1.82 9.14
N THR A 63 -12.67 1.21 10.19
CA THR A 63 -13.86 1.73 10.84
C THR A 63 -13.65 1.78 12.34
N ALA A 64 -14.42 2.61 12.99
CA ALA A 64 -14.34 2.71 14.44
C ALA A 64 -14.79 1.39 15.08
N VAL A 65 -14.18 1.07 16.19
CA VAL A 65 -14.52 -0.15 16.92
C VAL A 65 -14.96 0.24 18.32
N ILE A 66 -16.10 -0.27 18.72
CA ILE A 66 -16.65 0.02 20.03
C ILE A 66 -16.30 -1.13 20.96
N ASN A 67 -15.73 -0.82 22.11
CA ASN A 67 -15.32 -1.83 23.07
C ASN A 67 -14.45 -2.90 22.43
N PRO A 68 -13.31 -2.52 21.87
CA PRO A 68 -12.50 -3.49 21.15
C PRO A 68 -11.91 -4.53 22.10
N ASP A 69 -11.84 -5.76 21.60
CA ASP A 69 -11.05 -6.78 22.25
C ASP A 69 -9.61 -6.55 21.76
N LEU A 70 -8.83 -5.93 22.58
CA LEU A 70 -7.50 -5.49 22.15
C LEU A 70 -6.60 -6.64 21.72
N GLU A 71 -6.75 -7.79 22.34
CA GLU A 71 -5.92 -8.92 21.97
C GLU A 71 -6.28 -9.40 20.57
N ARG A 72 -7.55 -9.54 20.28
CA ARG A 72 -7.95 -9.96 18.94
C ARG A 72 -7.68 -8.92 17.89
N GLU A 73 -7.83 -7.64 18.24
CA GLU A 73 -7.49 -6.58 17.29
C GLU A 73 -6.00 -6.61 16.98
N SER A 74 -5.18 -6.82 18.00
CA SER A 74 -3.75 -6.93 17.81
C SER A 74 -3.40 -8.12 16.92
N ASP A 75 -4.01 -9.27 17.17
CA ASP A 75 -3.74 -10.47 16.38
C ASP A 75 -4.09 -10.26 14.91
N ARG A 76 -5.23 -9.64 14.64
CA ARG A 76 -5.65 -9.39 13.27
C ARG A 76 -4.74 -8.38 12.59
N ALA A 77 -4.39 -7.32 13.29
CA ALA A 77 -3.52 -6.30 12.71
C ALA A 77 -2.15 -6.88 12.39
N ARG A 78 -1.63 -7.73 13.28
CA ARG A 78 -0.34 -8.37 13.05
C ARG A 78 -0.41 -9.37 11.90
N GLU A 79 -1.54 -10.03 11.73
CA GLU A 79 -1.71 -10.94 10.60
C GLU A 79 -1.71 -10.16 9.28
N VAL A 80 -2.39 -9.02 9.24
CA VAL A 80 -2.37 -8.17 8.06
C VAL A 80 -0.93 -7.71 7.79
N ALA A 81 -0.24 -7.28 8.84
CA ALA A 81 1.13 -6.80 8.69
C ALA A 81 2.04 -7.90 8.15
N ARG A 82 1.90 -9.11 8.68
CA ARG A 82 2.71 -10.24 8.23
C ARG A 82 2.51 -10.50 6.74
N ARG A 83 1.27 -10.46 6.28
CA ARG A 83 0.99 -10.68 4.87
C ARG A 83 1.65 -9.61 3.99
N VAL A 84 1.61 -8.37 4.46
CA VAL A 84 2.21 -7.27 3.70
C VAL A 84 3.73 -7.40 3.68
N MET A 85 4.34 -7.73 4.82
CA MET A 85 5.79 -7.90 4.89
C MET A 85 6.26 -9.06 4.02
N ASP A 86 5.54 -10.19 4.07
CA ASP A 86 5.88 -11.34 3.25
C ASP A 86 5.82 -10.99 1.76
N ARG A 87 4.78 -10.29 1.37
CA ARG A 87 4.62 -9.91 -0.02
C ARG A 87 5.68 -8.90 -0.45
N THR A 88 5.94 -7.91 0.39
CA THR A 88 6.90 -6.85 0.07
C THR A 88 8.30 -7.43 -0.07
N CYS A 89 8.66 -8.35 0.78
CA CYS A 89 9.98 -8.97 0.75
C CYS A 89 10.04 -10.20 -0.15
N ARG A 90 8.93 -10.49 -0.84
CA ARG A 90 8.86 -11.59 -1.82
C ARG A 90 9.25 -12.93 -1.23
N GLY A 91 8.75 -13.20 -0.03
CA GLY A 91 9.02 -14.45 0.64
C GLY A 91 10.39 -14.53 1.30
N ARG A 92 11.21 -13.51 1.19
CA ARG A 92 12.51 -13.52 1.83
C ARG A 92 12.39 -13.11 3.30
N PRO A 93 13.35 -13.49 4.12
CA PRO A 93 13.30 -13.09 5.52
C PRO A 93 13.34 -11.57 5.69
N TYR A 94 12.82 -11.11 6.79
CA TYR A 94 12.90 -9.70 7.12
C TYR A 94 13.10 -9.56 8.62
N SER A 95 13.56 -8.41 9.02
CA SER A 95 13.72 -8.08 10.43
C SER A 95 12.91 -6.83 10.74
N GLN A 96 12.42 -6.74 11.95
CA GLN A 96 11.65 -5.60 12.39
C GLN A 96 12.43 -4.84 13.44
N SER A 97 12.61 -3.54 13.22
CA SER A 97 13.32 -2.71 14.18
C SER A 97 12.37 -1.99 15.12
N VAL A 98 11.13 -1.84 14.70
CA VAL A 98 10.09 -1.24 15.52
C VAL A 98 8.85 -2.07 15.32
N ASP A 99 8.11 -2.32 16.39
CA ASP A 99 6.95 -3.18 16.30
C ASP A 99 6.06 -2.87 17.48
N GLY A 100 4.87 -2.41 17.26
CA GLY A 100 3.98 -2.10 18.35
C GLY A 100 2.58 -1.69 17.95
N MET A 101 1.72 -1.64 18.95
CA MET A 101 0.35 -1.22 18.78
C MET A 101 0.16 0.19 19.32
N ARG A 102 -0.70 0.95 18.66
CA ARG A 102 -1.17 2.20 19.19
C ARG A 102 -2.67 2.05 19.21
N GLY A 103 -3.24 1.78 20.36
CA GLY A 103 -4.66 1.42 20.43
C GLY A 103 -4.90 0.15 19.64
N ILE A 104 -5.74 0.22 18.63
CA ILE A 104 -6.04 -0.94 17.79
C ILE A 104 -5.27 -0.92 16.48
N ASN A 105 -4.36 0.02 16.31
CA ASN A 105 -3.58 0.15 15.09
C ASN A 105 -2.17 -0.37 15.31
N TYR A 106 -1.61 -0.96 14.27
CA TYR A 106 -0.29 -1.57 14.35
C TYR A 106 0.71 -0.78 13.52
N TYR A 107 1.93 -0.73 14.01
CA TYR A 107 2.99 0.02 13.34
C TYR A 107 4.29 -0.77 13.41
N THR A 108 5.01 -0.82 12.33
CA THR A 108 6.30 -1.47 12.30
C THR A 108 7.22 -0.84 11.26
N VAL A 109 8.51 -0.99 11.50
CA VAL A 109 9.53 -0.69 10.50
C VAL A 109 10.27 -1.99 10.25
N PHE A 110 10.36 -2.42 9.01
CA PHE A 110 10.98 -3.70 8.68
C PHE A 110 11.95 -3.55 7.52
N THR A 111 12.91 -4.45 7.47
CA THR A 111 13.93 -4.46 6.41
C THR A 111 13.95 -5.85 5.79
N CYS A 112 13.81 -5.91 4.47
CA CYS A 112 13.91 -7.16 3.75
C CYS A 112 15.38 -7.57 3.63
N GLN A 113 15.64 -8.84 3.76
CA GLN A 113 17.02 -9.34 3.72
C GLN A 113 17.37 -10.00 2.40
#